data_4dfa678f30e3a5fe40263a5766b804d3
#
_entry.id   4dfa678f30e3a5fe40263a5766b804d3
#
_cell.length_a   1.000
_cell.length_b   1.000
_cell.length_c   1.000
_cell.angle_alpha   90.00
_cell.angle_beta   90.00
_cell.angle_gamma   90.00
#
_symmetry.space_group_name_H-M   'P 1'
#
loop_
_entity.id
_entity.type
_entity.pdbx_description
1 polymer ?
#
loop_
_entity_poly.entity_id
_entity_poly.type
_entity_poly.pdbx_seq_one_letter_code
_entity_poly.pdbx_strand_id
1 'polypeptide(L)'
;MIQIMELSPIKSLHCIVIILFIFFGIGCADQEIGVGRSPQTENSLRGKVIDIDLNNSMVEVEVLGRSQNLTEKISGRIGSRLSLQVQPGDLALLTNKKVFVGKLQESFSSSVGKTFLLHNVWPDDPAERIRVKNVNRLLRRDTLGMGESMLRTVGDNLPPFALYDQDGNVVTTDYFDGSVTVLNFIFSRCSIAEMCPAATMKMKKLQELAQKIKIPHIRFLSITLDPAFDSPGVLKSYARGYSLDESNFKVCTAKKSVIDDLTRQFGIFRENTKEQPLDHTMRTMIINSKRQIVYQVPGRGWRVEDFLSRLQEGTKDELKEI
;
A
#
# COMPACT_ATOMS: atom_id res chain seq x y z
N MET A 1 -59.75 -30.38 63.22
CA MET A 1 -60.66 -31.30 62.52
C MET A 1 -60.16 -31.40 61.12
N ILE A 2 -59.62 -32.53 60.82
CA ILE A 2 -58.79 -32.85 59.61
C ILE A 2 -59.71 -33.24 58.47
N GLN A 3 -59.45 -32.75 57.27
CA GLN A 3 -59.97 -33.42 56.08
C GLN A 3 -58.92 -33.45 55.01
N ILE A 4 -58.48 -34.64 54.68
CA ILE A 4 -57.55 -35.03 53.65
C ILE A 4 -58.34 -35.14 52.38
N MET A 5 -57.84 -34.54 51.31
CA MET A 5 -58.34 -34.82 49.93
C MET A 5 -57.19 -35.24 49.04
N GLU A 6 -57.39 -36.35 48.39
CA GLU A 6 -56.46 -37.09 47.53
C GLU A 6 -56.15 -36.37 46.19
N LEU A 7 -54.94 -36.53 45.78
CA LEU A 7 -54.42 -36.05 44.47
C LEU A 7 -54.35 -37.23 43.49
N SER A 8 -54.96 -37.12 42.37
CA SER A 8 -54.80 -37.99 41.21
C SER A 8 -53.67 -37.49 40.29
N PRO A 9 -52.95 -38.35 39.58
CA PRO A 9 -51.76 -37.99 38.84
C PRO A 9 -52.07 -37.45 37.41
N ILE A 10 -51.49 -36.31 37.09
CA ILE A 10 -51.49 -35.74 35.73
C ILE A 10 -50.21 -36.13 35.00
N LYS A 11 -50.39 -36.66 33.84
CA LYS A 11 -49.40 -37.21 32.90
C LYS A 11 -48.36 -36.17 32.48
N SER A 12 -47.11 -36.58 32.55
CA SER A 12 -45.94 -35.91 31.97
C SER A 12 -46.07 -35.72 30.46
N LEU A 13 -46.02 -34.47 30.02
CA LEU A 13 -45.84 -34.10 28.61
C LEU A 13 -44.46 -33.47 28.47
N HIS A 14 -43.52 -34.22 27.89
CA HIS A 14 -42.18 -33.72 27.57
C HIS A 14 -42.27 -32.77 26.39
N CYS A 15 -42.14 -31.47 26.67
CA CYS A 15 -41.83 -30.45 25.65
C CYS A 15 -40.33 -30.43 25.42
N ILE A 16 -39.87 -31.01 24.31
CA ILE A 16 -38.50 -30.85 23.84
C ILE A 16 -38.43 -29.47 23.18
N VAL A 17 -37.83 -28.52 23.87
CA VAL A 17 -37.47 -27.23 23.32
C VAL A 17 -36.17 -27.41 22.54
N ILE A 18 -36.26 -27.48 21.23
CA ILE A 18 -35.11 -27.41 20.32
C ILE A 18 -34.71 -25.94 20.24
N ILE A 19 -33.64 -25.57 20.98
CA ILE A 19 -33.01 -24.26 20.85
C ILE A 19 -32.13 -24.30 19.61
N LEU A 20 -32.63 -23.71 18.52
CA LEU A 20 -31.87 -23.47 17.31
C LEU A 20 -30.91 -22.31 17.58
N PHE A 21 -29.65 -22.61 17.87
CA PHE A 21 -28.58 -21.61 17.87
C PHE A 21 -28.29 -21.19 16.42
N ILE A 22 -28.91 -20.11 15.99
CA ILE A 22 -28.48 -19.42 14.77
C ILE A 22 -27.20 -18.67 15.11
N PHE A 23 -26.06 -19.28 14.82
CA PHE A 23 -24.78 -18.59 14.77
C PHE A 23 -24.82 -17.57 13.63
N PHE A 24 -25.15 -16.33 13.95
CA PHE A 24 -24.77 -15.20 13.12
C PHE A 24 -23.24 -15.06 13.22
N GLY A 25 -22.54 -15.80 12.37
CA GLY A 25 -21.14 -15.53 12.07
C GLY A 25 -21.04 -14.17 11.36
N ILE A 26 -20.74 -13.11 12.12
CA ILE A 26 -20.23 -11.89 11.53
C ILE A 26 -18.82 -12.22 11.02
N GLY A 27 -18.77 -12.82 9.83
CA GLY A 27 -17.54 -12.96 9.09
C GLY A 27 -17.16 -11.58 8.57
N CYS A 28 -16.13 -10.97 9.15
CA CYS A 28 -15.35 -9.99 8.43
C CYS A 28 -14.77 -10.69 7.21
N ALA A 29 -15.45 -10.61 6.09
CA ALA A 29 -14.97 -11.09 4.81
C ALA A 29 -13.89 -10.11 4.34
N ASP A 30 -12.63 -10.35 4.74
CA ASP A 30 -11.49 -9.92 3.95
C ASP A 30 -11.63 -10.63 2.59
N GLN A 31 -12.06 -9.88 1.58
CA GLN A 31 -12.23 -10.42 0.23
C GLN A 31 -10.85 -10.79 -0.32
N GLU A 32 -10.51 -12.06 -0.17
CA GLU A 32 -9.29 -12.63 -0.74
C GLU A 32 -9.42 -12.77 -2.25
N ILE A 33 -8.48 -12.18 -2.98
CA ILE A 33 -8.26 -12.55 -4.37
C ILE A 33 -7.60 -13.92 -4.35
N GLY A 34 -8.42 -14.97 -4.37
CA GLY A 34 -7.93 -16.35 -4.41
C GLY A 34 -7.25 -16.65 -5.75
N VAL A 35 -6.30 -17.59 -5.73
CA VAL A 35 -5.72 -18.16 -6.96
C VAL A 35 -6.86 -18.69 -7.83
N GLY A 36 -7.00 -18.16 -9.04
CA GLY A 36 -8.04 -18.57 -9.99
C GLY A 36 -9.37 -17.83 -9.90
N ARG A 37 -9.57 -16.90 -8.98
CA ARG A 37 -10.80 -16.07 -8.92
C ARG A 37 -10.65 -14.81 -9.79
N SER A 38 -11.78 -14.41 -10.41
CA SER A 38 -11.87 -13.14 -11.13
C SER A 38 -11.58 -11.96 -10.19
N PRO A 39 -10.99 -10.86 -10.70
CA PRO A 39 -10.80 -9.64 -9.93
C PRO A 39 -12.12 -9.14 -9.35
N GLN A 40 -12.11 -8.76 -8.07
CA GLN A 40 -13.34 -8.37 -7.35
C GLN A 40 -13.62 -6.86 -7.41
N THR A 41 -12.65 -6.06 -7.83
CA THR A 41 -12.83 -4.62 -8.00
C THR A 41 -13.48 -4.32 -9.34
N GLU A 42 -14.32 -3.28 -9.38
CA GLU A 42 -14.99 -2.85 -10.60
C GLU A 42 -14.03 -2.54 -11.74
N ASN A 43 -14.43 -2.89 -12.96
CA ASN A 43 -13.67 -2.68 -14.19
C ASN A 43 -12.25 -3.28 -14.19
N SER A 44 -12.00 -4.32 -13.40
CA SER A 44 -10.67 -4.92 -13.29
C SER A 44 -10.45 -6.05 -14.28
N LEU A 45 -9.26 -6.00 -14.90
CA LEU A 45 -8.69 -7.03 -15.76
C LEU A 45 -7.48 -7.65 -15.08
N ARG A 46 -7.42 -8.98 -15.07
CA ARG A 46 -6.21 -9.74 -14.78
C ARG A 46 -5.60 -10.18 -16.09
N GLY A 47 -4.36 -9.81 -16.33
CA GLY A 47 -3.69 -10.08 -17.61
C GLY A 47 -2.27 -10.58 -17.41
N LYS A 48 -1.76 -11.21 -18.47
CA LYS A 48 -0.35 -11.57 -18.63
C LYS A 48 0.20 -10.80 -19.82
N VAL A 49 1.31 -10.11 -19.62
CA VAL A 49 1.99 -9.34 -20.67
C VAL A 49 2.56 -10.31 -21.70
N ILE A 50 2.24 -10.08 -22.97
CA ILE A 50 2.76 -10.83 -24.13
C ILE A 50 3.81 -9.98 -24.84
N ASP A 51 3.47 -8.71 -25.17
CA ASP A 51 4.35 -7.79 -25.87
C ASP A 51 4.11 -6.34 -25.40
N ILE A 52 5.12 -5.47 -25.58
CA ILE A 52 5.07 -4.07 -25.17
C ILE A 52 5.63 -3.19 -26.31
N ASP A 53 4.81 -2.26 -26.77
CA ASP A 53 5.22 -1.18 -27.63
C ASP A 53 5.40 0.11 -26.80
N LEU A 54 6.66 0.39 -26.47
CA LEU A 54 7.02 1.57 -25.68
C LEU A 54 6.77 2.89 -26.42
N ASN A 55 6.89 2.90 -27.76
CA ASN A 55 6.75 4.11 -28.55
C ASN A 55 5.30 4.61 -28.59
N ASN A 56 4.36 3.67 -28.67
CA ASN A 56 2.94 3.98 -28.75
C ASN A 56 2.23 3.83 -27.39
N SER A 57 2.96 3.52 -26.33
CA SER A 57 2.39 3.24 -25.00
C SER A 57 1.29 2.16 -25.03
N MET A 58 1.55 1.08 -25.80
CA MET A 58 0.63 -0.04 -25.96
C MET A 58 1.19 -1.31 -25.32
N VAL A 59 0.29 -2.17 -24.84
CA VAL A 59 0.63 -3.49 -24.36
C VAL A 59 -0.31 -4.52 -24.99
N GLU A 60 0.23 -5.63 -25.47
CA GLU A 60 -0.53 -6.83 -25.80
C GLU A 60 -0.56 -7.75 -24.60
N VAL A 61 -1.75 -8.15 -24.18
CA VAL A 61 -1.96 -8.99 -22.99
C VAL A 61 -2.81 -10.19 -23.32
N GLU A 62 -2.52 -11.33 -22.67
CA GLU A 62 -3.43 -12.47 -22.57
C GLU A 62 -4.37 -12.25 -21.38
N VAL A 63 -5.67 -12.36 -21.61
CA VAL A 63 -6.70 -12.17 -20.59
C VAL A 63 -6.76 -13.40 -19.68
N LEU A 64 -6.38 -13.29 -18.43
CA LEU A 64 -6.43 -14.36 -17.43
C LEU A 64 -7.69 -14.34 -16.56
N GLY A 65 -8.36 -13.19 -16.49
CA GLY A 65 -9.58 -13.02 -15.71
C GLY A 65 -10.11 -11.59 -15.79
N ARG A 66 -11.35 -11.41 -15.37
CA ARG A 66 -12.02 -10.10 -15.38
C ARG A 66 -13.02 -10.00 -14.23
N SER A 67 -13.38 -8.78 -13.83
CA SER A 67 -14.48 -8.52 -12.92
C SER A 67 -15.84 -8.78 -13.60
N GLN A 68 -16.88 -9.06 -12.82
CA GLN A 68 -18.20 -9.40 -13.34
C GLN A 68 -18.86 -8.30 -14.16
N ASN A 69 -18.57 -7.04 -13.83
CA ASN A 69 -19.11 -5.88 -14.54
C ASN A 69 -18.38 -5.55 -15.85
N LEU A 70 -17.27 -6.23 -16.15
CA LEU A 70 -16.53 -6.05 -17.39
C LEU A 70 -17.05 -7.05 -18.43
N THR A 71 -17.74 -6.56 -19.47
CA THR A 71 -18.29 -7.42 -20.53
C THR A 71 -17.19 -7.98 -21.42
N GLU A 72 -17.45 -9.12 -22.07
CA GLU A 72 -16.52 -9.71 -23.06
C GLU A 72 -16.20 -8.78 -24.22
N LYS A 73 -17.14 -7.93 -24.60
CA LYS A 73 -16.95 -6.94 -25.66
C LYS A 73 -15.82 -5.94 -25.33
N ILE A 74 -15.59 -5.69 -24.04
CA ILE A 74 -14.59 -4.71 -23.55
C ILE A 74 -13.28 -5.42 -23.19
N SER A 75 -13.37 -6.53 -22.48
CA SER A 75 -12.21 -7.22 -21.90
C SER A 75 -11.70 -8.40 -22.71
N GLY A 76 -12.36 -8.76 -23.79
CA GLY A 76 -12.11 -10.02 -24.49
C GLY A 76 -12.55 -11.26 -23.69
N ARG A 77 -12.40 -12.43 -24.27
CA ARG A 77 -12.62 -13.72 -23.61
C ARG A 77 -11.38 -14.11 -22.82
N ILE A 78 -11.56 -14.89 -21.76
CA ILE A 78 -10.42 -15.49 -21.05
C ILE A 78 -9.61 -16.34 -22.04
N GLY A 79 -8.29 -16.17 -22.06
CA GLY A 79 -7.36 -16.77 -23.00
C GLY A 79 -7.19 -16.03 -24.32
N SER A 80 -7.98 -14.98 -24.60
CA SER A 80 -7.78 -14.15 -25.81
C SER A 80 -6.70 -13.09 -25.58
N ARG A 81 -6.19 -12.55 -26.70
CA ARG A 81 -5.25 -11.41 -26.69
C ARG A 81 -6.02 -10.11 -26.82
N LEU A 82 -5.52 -9.09 -26.15
CA LEU A 82 -6.10 -7.75 -26.13
C LEU A 82 -4.97 -6.72 -26.18
N SER A 83 -5.08 -5.76 -27.11
CA SER A 83 -4.17 -4.60 -27.18
C SER A 83 -4.78 -3.44 -26.40
N LEU A 84 -4.02 -2.88 -25.47
CA LEU A 84 -4.47 -1.83 -24.56
C LEU A 84 -3.51 -0.65 -24.57
N GLN A 85 -4.06 0.53 -24.56
CA GLN A 85 -3.28 1.74 -24.24
C GLN A 85 -2.98 1.76 -22.74
N VAL A 86 -1.79 2.21 -22.34
CA VAL A 86 -1.33 2.19 -20.96
C VAL A 86 -0.79 3.55 -20.54
N GLN A 87 -1.01 3.96 -19.30
CA GLN A 87 -0.37 5.16 -18.76
C GLN A 87 1.15 4.94 -18.61
N PRO A 88 1.99 6.00 -18.83
CA PRO A 88 3.44 5.84 -18.84
C PRO A 88 4.05 5.20 -17.59
N GLY A 89 3.52 5.51 -16.41
CA GLY A 89 3.99 4.91 -15.15
C GLY A 89 3.64 3.43 -15.04
N ASP A 90 2.42 3.06 -15.41
CA ASP A 90 1.97 1.67 -15.43
C ASP A 90 2.69 0.85 -16.52
N LEU A 91 3.02 1.47 -17.65
CA LEU A 91 3.81 0.84 -18.71
C LEU A 91 5.20 0.43 -18.20
N ALA A 92 5.86 1.30 -17.42
CA ALA A 92 7.15 0.99 -16.81
C ALA A 92 7.06 -0.20 -15.83
N LEU A 93 5.96 -0.35 -15.12
CA LEU A 93 5.72 -1.50 -14.25
C LEU A 93 5.54 -2.80 -15.05
N LEU A 94 4.80 -2.76 -16.15
CA LEU A 94 4.52 -3.93 -17.00
C LEU A 94 5.76 -4.47 -17.70
N THR A 95 6.82 -3.67 -17.90
CA THR A 95 8.09 -4.17 -18.44
C THR A 95 8.75 -5.18 -17.49
N ASN A 96 8.53 -5.05 -16.19
CA ASN A 96 9.14 -5.89 -15.16
C ASN A 96 8.21 -6.97 -14.62
N LYS A 97 6.88 -6.78 -14.69
CA LYS A 97 5.86 -7.66 -14.08
C LYS A 97 4.98 -8.30 -15.15
N LYS A 98 5.19 -9.59 -15.37
CA LYS A 98 4.51 -10.35 -16.44
C LYS A 98 3.03 -10.59 -16.18
N VAL A 99 2.60 -10.71 -14.91
CA VAL A 99 1.19 -10.89 -14.52
C VAL A 99 0.76 -9.73 -13.66
N PHE A 100 -0.41 -9.18 -13.96
CA PHE A 100 -0.92 -8.00 -13.31
C PHE A 100 -2.43 -8.03 -13.13
N VAL A 101 -2.91 -7.17 -12.24
CA VAL A 101 -4.31 -6.72 -12.17
C VAL A 101 -4.34 -5.23 -12.39
N GLY A 102 -5.19 -4.75 -13.30
CA GLY A 102 -5.35 -3.33 -13.58
C GLY A 102 -6.80 -2.98 -13.87
N LYS A 103 -7.12 -1.71 -13.97
CA LYS A 103 -8.45 -1.22 -14.33
C LYS A 103 -8.50 -0.84 -15.81
N LEU A 104 -9.63 -1.12 -16.45
CA LEU A 104 -9.92 -0.66 -17.81
C LEU A 104 -10.89 0.51 -17.77
N GLN A 105 -10.52 1.56 -18.48
CA GLN A 105 -11.34 2.75 -18.72
C GLN A 105 -11.54 2.93 -20.22
N GLU A 106 -12.76 3.26 -20.63
CA GLU A 106 -13.02 3.67 -22.01
C GLU A 106 -12.30 5.01 -22.29
N SER A 107 -11.60 5.06 -23.40
CA SER A 107 -10.92 6.24 -23.91
C SER A 107 -11.27 6.45 -25.37
N PHE A 108 -11.29 7.69 -25.83
CA PHE A 108 -11.51 8.03 -27.22
C PHE A 108 -10.23 8.63 -27.81
N SER A 109 -9.70 8.00 -28.82
CA SER A 109 -8.60 8.55 -29.61
C SER A 109 -9.14 9.13 -30.90
N SER A 110 -8.69 10.32 -31.27
CA SER A 110 -9.07 10.98 -32.52
C SER A 110 -8.64 10.20 -33.78
N SER A 111 -7.63 9.33 -33.65
CA SER A 111 -7.06 8.56 -34.78
C SER A 111 -7.60 7.14 -34.90
N VAL A 112 -8.04 6.51 -33.76
CA VAL A 112 -8.38 5.08 -33.71
C VAL A 112 -9.84 4.87 -33.27
N GLY A 113 -10.53 5.91 -32.84
CA GLY A 113 -11.89 5.81 -32.29
C GLY A 113 -11.90 5.34 -30.83
N LYS A 114 -12.84 4.47 -30.48
CA LYS A 114 -13.00 3.93 -29.12
C LYS A 114 -11.85 2.97 -28.78
N THR A 115 -11.07 3.30 -27.78
CA THR A 115 -9.96 2.50 -27.24
C THR A 115 -10.17 2.22 -25.75
N PHE A 116 -9.36 1.33 -25.17
CA PHE A 116 -9.38 1.06 -23.75
C PHE A 116 -8.01 1.41 -23.15
N LEU A 117 -8.04 2.20 -22.09
CA LEU A 117 -6.88 2.58 -21.30
C LEU A 117 -6.77 1.64 -20.09
N LEU A 118 -5.64 0.96 -20.00
CA LEU A 118 -5.25 0.21 -18.80
C LEU A 118 -4.56 1.17 -17.84
N HIS A 119 -5.05 1.22 -16.61
CA HIS A 119 -4.51 2.07 -15.55
C HIS A 119 -4.62 1.40 -14.19
N ASN A 120 -4.00 2.00 -13.16
CA ASN A 120 -4.01 1.48 -11.78
C ASN A 120 -3.55 0.02 -11.74
N VAL A 121 -2.38 -0.22 -12.31
CA VAL A 121 -1.80 -1.55 -12.47
C VAL A 121 -1.06 -1.96 -11.20
N TRP A 122 -1.32 -3.20 -10.76
CA TRP A 122 -0.68 -3.84 -9.61
C TRP A 122 -0.07 -5.17 -10.03
N PRO A 123 1.12 -5.54 -9.51
CA PRO A 123 1.68 -6.86 -9.78
C PRO A 123 0.79 -7.95 -9.16
N ASP A 124 0.67 -9.08 -9.85
CA ASP A 124 -0.09 -10.23 -9.38
C ASP A 124 0.76 -11.52 -9.36
N ASP A 125 1.80 -11.51 -8.55
CA ASP A 125 2.57 -12.70 -8.22
C ASP A 125 1.96 -13.39 -6.99
N PRO A 126 1.54 -14.66 -7.09
CA PRO A 126 0.91 -15.38 -5.97
C PRO A 126 1.81 -15.52 -4.74
N ALA A 127 3.12 -15.74 -4.93
CA ALA A 127 4.07 -15.92 -3.82
C ALA A 127 4.30 -14.59 -3.09
N GLU A 128 4.55 -13.50 -3.83
CA GLU A 128 4.68 -12.16 -3.27
C GLU A 128 3.40 -11.74 -2.53
N ARG A 129 2.23 -12.02 -3.10
CA ARG A 129 0.93 -11.71 -2.49
C ARG A 129 0.73 -12.40 -1.14
N ILE A 130 1.11 -13.69 -1.04
CA ILE A 130 1.07 -14.44 0.22
C ILE A 130 2.05 -13.84 1.23
N ARG A 131 3.28 -13.51 0.80
CA ARG A 131 4.29 -12.86 1.64
C ARG A 131 3.79 -11.53 2.20
N VAL A 132 3.28 -10.64 1.34
CA VAL A 132 2.71 -9.34 1.71
C VAL A 132 1.56 -9.51 2.70
N LYS A 133 0.63 -10.44 2.44
CA LYS A 133 -0.48 -10.75 3.35
C LYS A 133 0.01 -11.19 4.74
N ASN A 134 0.97 -12.11 4.78
CA ASN A 134 1.47 -12.66 6.05
C ASN A 134 2.19 -11.61 6.89
N VAL A 135 3.05 -10.80 6.28
CA VAL A 135 3.75 -9.72 6.99
C VAL A 135 2.76 -8.68 7.51
N ASN A 136 1.79 -8.25 6.69
CA ASN A 136 0.82 -7.24 7.10
C ASN A 136 -0.22 -7.75 8.13
N ARG A 137 -0.39 -9.06 8.26
CA ARG A 137 -1.12 -9.62 9.43
C ARG A 137 -0.37 -9.37 10.73
N LEU A 138 0.95 -9.40 10.72
CA LEU A 138 1.75 -9.07 11.90
C LEU A 138 1.64 -7.58 12.23
N LEU A 139 1.71 -6.69 11.21
CA LEU A 139 1.43 -5.26 11.37
C LEU A 139 0.07 -5.02 12.03
N ARG A 140 -0.99 -5.64 11.50
CA ARG A 140 -2.35 -5.48 12.03
C ARG A 140 -2.46 -5.93 13.48
N ARG A 141 -1.85 -7.08 13.81
CA ARG A 141 -1.83 -7.59 15.19
C ARG A 141 -1.09 -6.64 16.13
N ASP A 142 0.05 -6.11 15.68
CA ASP A 142 0.84 -5.14 16.43
C ASP A 142 0.03 -3.84 16.66
N THR A 143 -0.61 -3.30 15.62
CA THR A 143 -1.49 -2.13 15.72
C THR A 143 -2.63 -2.33 16.72
N LEU A 144 -3.28 -3.49 16.69
CA LEU A 144 -4.38 -3.81 17.61
C LEU A 144 -3.90 -4.02 19.07
N GLY A 145 -2.64 -4.44 19.25
CA GLY A 145 -2.02 -4.59 20.57
C GLY A 145 -1.57 -3.29 21.21
N MET A 146 -1.43 -2.20 20.41
CA MET A 146 -1.08 -0.89 20.93
C MET A 146 -2.28 -0.22 21.59
N GLY A 147 -2.06 0.44 22.74
CA GLY A 147 -3.07 1.30 23.37
C GLY A 147 -3.53 2.42 22.44
N GLU A 148 -4.78 2.89 22.59
CA GLU A 148 -5.40 3.86 21.67
C GLU A 148 -4.59 5.17 21.49
N SER A 149 -3.95 5.65 22.53
CA SER A 149 -3.13 6.87 22.53
C SER A 149 -1.64 6.65 22.29
N MET A 150 -1.20 5.38 22.20
CA MET A 150 0.22 5.07 22.02
C MET A 150 0.64 5.27 20.56
N LEU A 151 1.77 5.96 20.37
CA LEU A 151 2.41 6.22 19.09
C LEU A 151 3.86 5.75 19.16
N ARG A 152 4.41 5.35 18.03
CA ARG A 152 5.84 5.06 17.93
C ARG A 152 6.64 6.36 17.92
N THR A 153 7.67 6.38 18.73
CA THR A 153 8.54 7.54 18.93
C THR A 153 10.01 7.15 18.82
N VAL A 154 10.91 8.11 19.06
CA VAL A 154 12.36 7.85 19.13
C VAL A 154 12.64 6.78 20.20
N GLY A 155 13.43 5.79 19.83
CA GLY A 155 13.73 4.60 20.65
C GLY A 155 12.91 3.36 20.26
N ASP A 156 11.75 3.51 19.63
CA ASP A 156 10.92 2.39 19.21
C ASP A 156 11.41 1.75 17.91
N ASN A 157 11.19 0.44 17.77
CA ASN A 157 11.44 -0.27 16.53
C ASN A 157 10.29 -0.06 15.54
N LEU A 158 10.60 -0.14 14.25
CA LEU A 158 9.57 -0.18 13.21
C LEU A 158 8.68 -1.42 13.37
N PRO A 159 7.36 -1.29 13.11
CA PRO A 159 6.50 -2.47 13.01
C PRO A 159 6.86 -3.29 11.77
N PRO A 160 6.59 -4.60 11.75
CA PRO A 160 6.72 -5.38 10.52
C PRO A 160 5.68 -4.90 9.49
N PHE A 161 6.11 -4.58 8.27
CA PHE A 161 5.21 -4.22 7.17
C PHE A 161 5.76 -4.71 5.82
N ALA A 162 4.86 -4.80 4.85
CA ALA A 162 5.18 -5.05 3.46
C ALA A 162 4.38 -4.09 2.57
N LEU A 163 5.09 -3.37 1.71
CA LEU A 163 4.57 -2.38 0.77
C LEU A 163 4.98 -2.77 -0.65
N TYR A 164 4.43 -2.10 -1.66
CA TYR A 164 4.92 -2.13 -3.03
C TYR A 164 5.60 -0.80 -3.35
N ASP A 165 6.81 -0.85 -3.92
CA ASP A 165 7.49 0.35 -4.41
C ASP A 165 6.92 0.79 -5.77
N GLN A 166 7.43 1.88 -6.30
CA GLN A 166 7.05 2.44 -7.60
C GLN A 166 7.31 1.50 -8.79
N ASP A 167 8.13 0.47 -8.64
CA ASP A 167 8.39 -0.56 -9.65
C ASP A 167 7.56 -1.83 -9.42
N GLY A 168 6.67 -1.82 -8.43
CA GLY A 168 5.84 -2.96 -8.04
C GLY A 168 6.60 -4.06 -7.33
N ASN A 169 7.79 -3.81 -6.80
CA ASN A 169 8.52 -4.79 -5.99
C ASN A 169 8.08 -4.69 -4.53
N VAL A 170 8.09 -5.83 -3.85
CA VAL A 170 7.75 -5.88 -2.43
C VAL A 170 8.88 -5.33 -1.59
N VAL A 171 8.59 -4.34 -0.78
CA VAL A 171 9.47 -3.72 0.22
C VAL A 171 8.99 -4.12 1.60
N THR A 172 9.80 -4.83 2.35
CA THR A 172 9.54 -5.20 3.75
C THR A 172 10.45 -4.40 4.68
N THR A 173 10.25 -4.54 5.99
CA THR A 173 11.13 -3.92 6.99
C THR A 173 12.61 -4.31 6.86
N ASP A 174 12.93 -5.39 6.12
CA ASP A 174 14.31 -5.78 5.80
C ASP A 174 15.03 -4.72 4.93
N TYR A 175 14.28 -3.84 4.27
CA TYR A 175 14.84 -2.70 3.52
C TYR A 175 15.70 -1.78 4.39
N PHE A 176 15.46 -1.75 5.68
CA PHE A 176 16.19 -0.89 6.63
C PHE A 176 17.49 -1.52 7.13
N ASP A 177 17.66 -2.84 6.99
CA ASP A 177 18.82 -3.55 7.52
C ASP A 177 20.12 -3.07 6.89
N GLY A 178 21.12 -2.80 7.73
CA GLY A 178 22.44 -2.33 7.31
C GLY A 178 22.45 -0.97 6.64
N SER A 179 21.39 -0.15 6.79
CA SER A 179 21.30 1.16 6.16
C SER A 179 20.57 2.16 7.05
N VAL A 180 21.03 3.39 7.07
CA VAL A 180 20.28 4.50 7.66
C VAL A 180 19.25 4.98 6.65
N THR A 181 17.99 5.05 7.04
CA THR A 181 16.89 5.39 6.12
C THR A 181 16.14 6.63 6.61
N VAL A 182 15.92 7.60 5.70
CA VAL A 182 15.00 8.71 5.94
C VAL A 182 13.63 8.32 5.43
N LEU A 183 12.62 8.35 6.32
CA LEU A 183 11.25 7.96 6.04
C LEU A 183 10.30 9.15 6.22
N ASN A 184 9.39 9.36 5.25
CA ASN A 184 8.30 10.31 5.38
C ASN A 184 7.00 9.78 4.75
N PHE A 185 5.93 10.57 4.86
CA PHE A 185 4.62 10.26 4.30
C PHE A 185 4.20 11.38 3.36
N ILE A 186 3.65 11.00 2.19
CA ILE A 186 3.22 11.91 1.14
C ILE A 186 1.92 11.40 0.49
N PHE A 187 1.33 12.16 -0.41
CA PHE A 187 0.44 11.64 -1.46
C PHE A 187 0.61 12.47 -2.75
N SER A 188 0.46 11.81 -3.90
CA SER A 188 0.85 12.39 -5.19
C SER A 188 -0.03 13.57 -5.62
N ARG A 189 -1.30 13.59 -5.18
CA ARG A 189 -2.28 14.63 -5.53
C ARG A 189 -2.34 15.81 -4.57
N CYS A 190 -1.35 15.96 -3.67
CA CYS A 190 -1.33 17.08 -2.75
C CYS A 190 -1.15 18.40 -3.49
N SER A 191 -2.18 19.24 -3.45
CA SER A 191 -2.18 20.56 -4.11
C SER A 191 -1.58 21.68 -3.25
N ILE A 192 -1.28 21.39 -1.97
CA ILE A 192 -0.71 22.37 -1.03
C ILE A 192 0.81 22.38 -1.18
N ALA A 193 1.34 23.42 -1.82
CA ALA A 193 2.77 23.51 -2.18
C ALA A 193 3.71 23.35 -0.98
N GLU A 194 3.34 23.84 0.20
CA GLU A 194 4.11 23.81 1.43
C GLU A 194 4.08 22.46 2.16
N MET A 195 3.28 21.50 1.68
CA MET A 195 3.14 20.17 2.29
C MET A 195 3.92 19.10 1.51
N CYS A 196 3.24 18.14 0.87
CA CYS A 196 3.91 17.03 0.19
C CYS A 196 4.90 17.47 -0.89
N PRO A 197 4.58 18.48 -1.76
CA PRO A 197 5.57 18.96 -2.73
C PRO A 197 6.84 19.48 -2.06
N ALA A 198 6.74 20.34 -1.05
CA ALA A 198 7.89 20.86 -0.32
C ALA A 198 8.65 19.75 0.43
N ALA A 199 7.94 18.80 1.04
CA ALA A 199 8.56 17.66 1.72
C ALA A 199 9.36 16.79 0.75
N THR A 200 8.82 16.50 -0.44
CA THR A 200 9.52 15.73 -1.48
C THR A 200 10.75 16.48 -2.00
N MET A 201 10.65 17.79 -2.21
CA MET A 201 11.82 18.59 -2.61
C MET A 201 12.91 18.61 -1.53
N LYS A 202 12.54 18.66 -0.24
CA LYS A 202 13.51 18.54 0.86
C LYS A 202 14.15 17.16 0.90
N MET A 203 13.38 16.07 0.70
CA MET A 203 13.91 14.70 0.62
C MET A 203 14.89 14.56 -0.55
N LYS A 204 14.55 15.07 -1.74
CA LYS A 204 15.45 15.12 -2.89
C LYS A 204 16.73 15.88 -2.57
N LYS A 205 16.62 17.08 -2.00
CA LYS A 205 17.78 17.89 -1.62
C LYS A 205 18.69 17.17 -0.64
N LEU A 206 18.10 16.48 0.34
CA LEU A 206 18.85 15.69 1.31
C LEU A 206 19.54 14.50 0.63
N GLN A 207 18.89 13.83 -0.32
CA GLN A 207 19.48 12.75 -1.12
C GLN A 207 20.69 13.25 -1.91
N GLU A 208 20.57 14.36 -2.63
CA GLU A 208 21.67 14.98 -3.40
C GLU A 208 22.86 15.37 -2.51
N LEU A 209 22.58 15.96 -1.35
CA LEU A 209 23.64 16.37 -0.40
C LEU A 209 24.34 15.16 0.22
N ALA A 210 23.58 14.14 0.63
CA ALA A 210 24.13 12.90 1.18
C ALA A 210 25.02 12.18 0.15
N GLN A 211 24.61 12.15 -1.12
CA GLN A 211 25.40 11.59 -2.22
C GLN A 211 26.67 12.41 -2.47
N LYS A 212 26.57 13.75 -2.48
CA LYS A 212 27.71 14.65 -2.69
C LYS A 212 28.81 14.47 -1.63
N ILE A 213 28.42 14.28 -0.36
CA ILE A 213 29.38 14.06 0.75
C ILE A 213 29.64 12.57 0.99
N LYS A 214 29.11 11.69 0.13
CA LYS A 214 29.36 10.25 0.12
C LYS A 214 29.02 9.55 1.45
N ILE A 215 27.83 9.86 2.02
CA ILE A 215 27.34 9.11 3.19
C ILE A 215 27.07 7.67 2.74
N PRO A 216 27.72 6.65 3.33
CA PRO A 216 27.52 5.27 2.94
C PRO A 216 26.16 4.74 3.44
N HIS A 217 25.64 3.74 2.75
CA HIS A 217 24.45 2.96 3.19
C HIS A 217 23.23 3.80 3.57
N ILE A 218 22.99 4.91 2.84
CA ILE A 218 21.82 5.75 3.04
C ILE A 218 20.70 5.36 2.07
N ARG A 219 19.47 5.32 2.59
CA ARG A 219 18.25 5.07 1.82
C ARG A 219 17.17 6.10 2.15
N PHE A 220 16.22 6.22 1.23
CA PHE A 220 15.07 7.11 1.35
C PHE A 220 13.80 6.31 1.07
N LEU A 221 12.77 6.56 1.85
CA LEU A 221 11.46 5.92 1.70
C LEU A 221 10.34 6.93 1.92
N SER A 222 9.45 7.08 0.95
CA SER A 222 8.20 7.80 1.10
C SER A 222 7.03 6.83 1.03
N ILE A 223 6.08 6.93 1.97
CA ILE A 223 4.87 6.09 2.00
C ILE A 223 3.68 6.95 1.64
N THR A 224 2.84 6.49 0.69
CA THR A 224 1.64 7.22 0.33
C THR A 224 0.58 7.20 1.42
N LEU A 225 -0.15 8.31 1.53
CA LEU A 225 -1.36 8.46 2.35
C LEU A 225 -2.65 8.23 1.54
N ASP A 226 -2.56 8.14 0.21
CA ASP A 226 -3.71 7.98 -0.69
C ASP A 226 -3.62 6.71 -1.56
N PRO A 227 -3.63 5.52 -0.95
CA PRO A 227 -3.46 4.26 -1.68
C PRO A 227 -4.60 3.95 -2.66
N ALA A 228 -5.72 4.66 -2.58
CA ALA A 228 -6.82 4.49 -3.52
C ALA A 228 -6.48 5.06 -4.91
N PHE A 229 -5.65 6.10 -4.95
CA PHE A 229 -5.17 6.74 -6.17
C PHE A 229 -3.73 6.34 -6.50
N ASP A 230 -2.85 6.35 -5.52
CA ASP A 230 -1.41 6.15 -5.67
C ASP A 230 -1.05 4.68 -5.89
N SER A 231 -1.32 4.15 -7.09
CA SER A 231 -0.80 2.85 -7.53
C SER A 231 0.73 2.93 -7.75
N PRO A 232 1.43 1.79 -7.85
CA PRO A 232 2.86 1.79 -8.18
C PRO A 232 3.21 2.65 -9.39
N GLY A 233 2.45 2.54 -10.49
CA GLY A 233 2.68 3.34 -11.71
C GLY A 233 2.47 4.85 -11.51
N VAL A 234 1.49 5.26 -10.70
CA VAL A 234 1.32 6.67 -10.32
C VAL A 234 2.52 7.16 -9.52
N LEU A 235 3.00 6.37 -8.57
CA LEU A 235 4.19 6.69 -7.78
C LEU A 235 5.47 6.70 -8.63
N LYS A 236 5.56 5.85 -9.67
CA LYS A 236 6.65 5.90 -10.66
C LYS A 236 6.67 7.23 -11.40
N SER A 237 5.52 7.68 -11.86
CA SER A 237 5.38 8.99 -12.52
C SER A 237 5.71 10.13 -11.56
N TYR A 238 5.29 10.02 -10.31
CA TYR A 238 5.62 10.99 -9.25
C TYR A 238 7.13 11.07 -9.00
N ALA A 239 7.80 9.93 -8.78
CA ALA A 239 9.24 9.87 -8.54
C ALA A 239 10.04 10.51 -9.70
N ARG A 240 9.66 10.19 -10.94
CA ARG A 240 10.26 10.77 -12.15
C ARG A 240 10.00 12.27 -12.26
N GLY A 241 8.78 12.73 -11.97
CA GLY A 241 8.41 14.15 -11.99
C GLY A 241 9.26 15.00 -11.05
N TYR A 242 9.65 14.45 -9.91
CA TYR A 242 10.59 15.09 -8.98
C TYR A 242 12.06 14.78 -9.27
N SER A 243 12.36 13.92 -10.24
CA SER A 243 13.73 13.45 -10.56
C SER A 243 14.43 12.88 -9.33
N LEU A 244 13.75 12.00 -8.59
CA LEU A 244 14.33 11.27 -7.47
C LEU A 244 15.31 10.21 -8.00
N ASP A 245 16.44 10.02 -7.33
CA ASP A 245 17.35 8.92 -7.68
C ASP A 245 16.81 7.60 -7.11
N GLU A 246 16.16 6.81 -7.97
CA GLU A 246 15.48 5.58 -7.60
C GLU A 246 16.44 4.46 -7.14
N SER A 247 17.76 4.63 -7.29
CA SER A 247 18.76 3.64 -6.83
C SER A 247 18.74 3.46 -5.31
N ASN A 248 18.42 4.53 -4.56
CA ASN A 248 18.32 4.50 -3.10
C ASN A 248 17.06 5.20 -2.56
N PHE A 249 16.12 5.60 -3.44
CA PHE A 249 14.85 6.22 -3.05
C PHE A 249 13.67 5.38 -3.51
N LYS A 250 12.82 4.97 -2.57
CA LYS A 250 11.58 4.25 -2.86
C LYS A 250 10.37 5.07 -2.46
N VAL A 251 9.35 5.05 -3.34
CA VAL A 251 8.04 5.63 -3.07
C VAL A 251 7.03 4.50 -3.04
N CYS A 252 6.42 4.26 -1.89
CA CYS A 252 5.71 3.02 -1.61
C CYS A 252 4.22 3.22 -1.37
N THR A 253 3.47 2.20 -1.75
CA THR A 253 2.03 2.07 -1.56
C THR A 253 1.65 0.69 -1.04
N ALA A 254 0.43 0.53 -0.55
CA ALA A 254 -0.13 -0.75 -0.14
C ALA A 254 -1.66 -0.71 -0.16
N LYS A 255 -2.32 -1.77 0.29
CA LYS A 255 -3.77 -1.72 0.57
C LYS A 255 -4.08 -0.67 1.64
N LYS A 256 -5.25 -0.05 1.53
CA LYS A 256 -5.71 1.00 2.47
C LYS A 256 -5.55 0.59 3.94
N SER A 257 -5.93 -0.65 4.31
CA SER A 257 -5.83 -1.13 5.69
C SER A 257 -4.39 -1.13 6.23
N VAL A 258 -3.39 -1.40 5.38
CA VAL A 258 -1.97 -1.35 5.74
C VAL A 258 -1.51 0.08 5.98
N ILE A 259 -1.92 1.00 5.11
CA ILE A 259 -1.62 2.43 5.27
C ILE A 259 -2.32 2.98 6.52
N ASP A 260 -3.57 2.57 6.79
CA ASP A 260 -4.29 2.96 8.01
C ASP A 260 -3.56 2.48 9.27
N ASP A 261 -3.06 1.24 9.30
CA ASP A 261 -2.29 0.70 10.42
C ASP A 261 -0.97 1.47 10.63
N LEU A 262 -0.24 1.77 9.56
CA LEU A 262 1.00 2.55 9.64
C LEU A 262 0.73 3.99 10.11
N THR A 263 -0.24 4.67 9.52
CA THR A 263 -0.58 6.06 9.91
C THR A 263 -1.02 6.13 11.37
N ARG A 264 -1.79 5.13 11.84
CA ARG A 264 -2.18 5.00 13.24
C ARG A 264 -0.96 4.89 14.15
N GLN A 265 0.01 4.02 13.83
CA GLN A 265 1.18 3.80 14.67
C GLN A 265 2.14 4.99 14.69
N PHE A 266 2.26 5.72 13.57
CA PHE A 266 3.13 6.88 13.48
C PHE A 266 2.43 8.21 13.81
N GLY A 267 1.17 8.19 14.26
CA GLY A 267 0.42 9.38 14.64
C GLY A 267 0.19 10.34 13.47
N ILE A 268 -0.11 9.80 12.30
CA ILE A 268 -0.48 10.57 11.13
C ILE A 268 -1.99 10.58 11.04
N PHE A 269 -2.59 11.70 11.38
CA PHE A 269 -4.02 11.89 11.31
C PHE A 269 -4.40 12.34 9.90
N ARG A 270 -5.44 11.72 9.36
CA ARG A 270 -6.03 12.05 8.06
C ARG A 270 -7.51 12.33 8.27
N GLU A 271 -7.98 13.50 7.87
CA GLU A 271 -9.40 13.75 7.79
C GLU A 271 -9.95 13.14 6.49
N ASN A 272 -10.92 12.23 6.64
CA ASN A 272 -11.67 11.66 5.53
C ASN A 272 -12.74 12.64 5.09
N THR A 273 -12.34 13.76 4.51
CA THR A 273 -13.29 14.65 3.82
C THR A 273 -13.54 14.09 2.42
N LYS A 274 -14.79 14.17 1.95
CA LYS A 274 -15.13 13.82 0.56
C LYS A 274 -14.54 14.83 -0.44
N GLU A 275 -14.02 15.92 0.05
CA GLU A 275 -13.44 17.03 -0.70
C GLU A 275 -11.92 16.98 -0.59
N GLN A 276 -11.24 17.19 -1.70
CA GLN A 276 -9.79 17.35 -1.77
C GLN A 276 -9.41 18.81 -1.40
N PRO A 277 -8.24 19.04 -0.77
CA PRO A 277 -7.16 18.11 -0.46
C PRO A 277 -7.39 17.36 0.86
N LEU A 278 -6.86 16.13 0.96
CA LEU A 278 -6.77 15.40 2.21
C LEU A 278 -5.98 16.25 3.22
N ASP A 279 -6.65 16.70 4.29
CA ASP A 279 -5.92 17.28 5.40
C ASP A 279 -5.26 16.19 6.23
N HIS A 280 -3.97 16.35 6.49
CA HIS A 280 -3.20 15.35 7.21
C HIS A 280 -2.03 15.98 7.96
N THR A 281 -1.65 15.35 9.06
CA THR A 281 -0.39 15.68 9.73
C THR A 281 0.79 15.08 8.96
N MET A 282 1.97 15.67 9.13
CA MET A 282 3.22 15.21 8.49
C MET A 282 4.21 14.74 9.54
N ARG A 283 5.07 13.81 9.16
CA ARG A 283 6.17 13.34 9.98
C ARG A 283 7.33 12.90 9.09
N THR A 284 8.55 13.29 9.45
CA THR A 284 9.78 12.82 8.81
C THR A 284 10.69 12.24 9.89
N MET A 285 11.29 11.08 9.62
CA MET A 285 12.03 10.28 10.61
C MET A 285 13.34 9.78 10.02
N ILE A 286 14.32 9.52 10.90
CA ILE A 286 15.53 8.75 10.59
C ILE A 286 15.40 7.41 11.32
N ILE A 287 15.62 6.35 10.58
CA ILE A 287 15.61 4.96 11.04
C ILE A 287 17.03 4.41 10.88
N ASN A 288 17.60 3.84 11.93
CA ASN A 288 18.93 3.25 11.89
C ASN A 288 18.91 1.83 11.24
N SER A 289 20.10 1.28 11.05
CA SER A 289 20.33 -0.06 10.46
C SER A 289 19.74 -1.22 11.26
N LYS A 290 19.35 -0.98 12.52
CA LYS A 290 18.67 -1.95 13.42
C LYS A 290 17.15 -1.75 13.44
N ARG A 291 16.58 -0.97 12.49
CA ARG A 291 15.15 -0.66 12.35
C ARG A 291 14.56 0.20 13.48
N GLN A 292 15.38 0.93 14.23
CA GLN A 292 14.93 1.78 15.32
C GLN A 292 14.78 3.23 14.86
N ILE A 293 13.75 3.93 15.32
CA ILE A 293 13.55 5.36 15.12
C ILE A 293 14.57 6.11 15.97
N VAL A 294 15.53 6.77 15.35
CA VAL A 294 16.58 7.51 16.08
C VAL A 294 16.37 9.02 16.08
N TYR A 295 15.57 9.52 15.15
CA TYR A 295 15.21 10.93 15.06
C TYR A 295 13.86 11.10 14.38
N GLN A 296 13.08 12.10 14.80
CA GLN A 296 11.82 12.43 14.14
C GLN A 296 11.44 13.89 14.32
N VAL A 297 10.82 14.47 13.31
CA VAL A 297 10.24 15.82 13.34
C VAL A 297 8.79 15.74 12.86
N PRO A 298 7.82 16.12 13.70
CA PRO A 298 6.43 16.25 13.28
C PRO A 298 6.24 17.52 12.45
N GLY A 299 5.22 17.51 11.60
CA GLY A 299 4.85 18.65 10.77
C GLY A 299 5.80 18.89 9.61
N ARG A 300 5.69 20.09 9.02
CA ARG A 300 6.40 20.51 7.79
C ARG A 300 7.70 21.28 8.07
N GLY A 301 7.96 21.59 9.34
CA GLY A 301 9.05 22.49 9.75
C GLY A 301 10.46 21.87 9.79
N TRP A 302 10.63 20.59 9.40
CA TRP A 302 11.94 19.96 9.42
C TRP A 302 12.92 20.59 8.42
N ARG A 303 14.20 20.64 8.80
CA ARG A 303 15.28 21.26 8.01
C ARG A 303 16.19 20.19 7.44
N VAL A 304 16.63 20.40 6.20
CA VAL A 304 17.54 19.49 5.50
C VAL A 304 18.89 19.40 6.20
N GLU A 305 19.39 20.52 6.72
CA GLU A 305 20.68 20.62 7.41
C GLU A 305 20.70 19.79 8.70
N ASP A 306 19.61 19.82 9.48
CA ASP A 306 19.49 19.07 10.72
C ASP A 306 19.49 17.57 10.46
N PHE A 307 18.77 17.13 9.42
CA PHE A 307 18.77 15.72 8.99
C PHE A 307 20.14 15.31 8.46
N LEU A 308 20.80 16.14 7.65
CA LEU A 308 22.11 15.84 7.10
C LEU A 308 23.16 15.65 8.21
N SER A 309 23.16 16.53 9.22
CA SER A 309 24.05 16.41 10.40
C SER A 309 23.81 15.08 11.13
N ARG A 310 22.54 14.73 11.38
CA ARG A 310 22.19 13.47 12.05
C ARG A 310 22.60 12.22 11.24
N LEU A 311 22.48 12.28 9.92
CA LEU A 311 22.92 11.19 9.05
C LEU A 311 24.43 11.02 9.11
N GLN A 312 25.21 12.12 9.17
CA GLN A 312 26.66 12.05 9.32
C GLN A 312 27.10 11.50 10.68
N GLU A 313 26.40 11.85 11.76
CA GLU A 313 26.65 11.33 13.10
C GLU A 313 26.33 9.84 13.18
N GLY A 314 25.13 9.42 12.76
CA GLY A 314 24.64 8.03 12.84
C GLY A 314 25.51 7.06 12.05
N THR A 315 25.96 7.44 10.86
CA THR A 315 26.86 6.58 10.07
C THR A 315 28.25 6.42 10.67
N LYS A 316 28.76 7.43 11.39
CA LYS A 316 30.05 7.31 12.12
C LYS A 316 29.96 6.37 13.31
N ASP A 317 28.83 6.34 14.01
CA ASP A 317 28.64 5.45 15.15
C ASP A 317 28.41 4.01 14.73
N GLU A 318 27.69 3.77 13.63
CA GLU A 318 27.54 2.44 13.05
C GLU A 318 28.85 1.85 12.53
N LEU A 319 29.74 2.67 11.93
CA LEU A 319 31.05 2.22 11.46
C LEU A 319 32.04 1.89 12.61
N LYS A 320 31.76 2.32 13.84
CA LYS A 320 32.59 1.96 15.02
C LYS A 320 32.14 0.64 15.66
N GLU A 321 30.93 0.16 15.34
CA GLU A 321 30.39 -1.10 15.86
C GLU A 321 30.72 -2.33 14.96
N ILE A 322 31.32 -2.11 13.78
CA ILE A 322 31.83 -3.12 12.85
C ILE A 322 33.34 -3.33 13.05
#